data_bee166c5a60012817763781f7adecaf3
#
_entry.id   bee166c5a60012817763781f7adecaf3
#
_cell.length_a   1.000
_cell.length_b   1.000
_cell.length_c   1.000
_cell.angle_alpha   90.00
_cell.angle_beta   90.00
_cell.angle_gamma   90.00
#
_symmetry.space_group_name_H-M   'P 1'
#
loop_
_entity.id
_entity.type
_entity.pdbx_description
1 polymer ?
#
loop_
_entity_poly.entity_id
_entity_poly.type
_entity_poly.pdbx_seq_one_letter_code
_entity_poly.pdbx_strand_id
1 'polypeptide(L)'
;VLDDTAKIPALLEDARALGATDLFVQVYRGGRAWFDSSLGDAAPWERAVAGAGGEDPLRTLVGRAHEAGLRVHAWLNVLSLADNRDAPLVRELGRDAVLVDQQGRSILDYPKLDVPKPDRRYYRMGTPAVWIDPAAPGVAPRLAETFAELAARYPELDGLHLDYIRYPGVLPFAPGSRFGVGLDMGHGAPTRERFRQETGLVAPSPPDRLGHANRWDAWRRDKVTELVRAISDGARAARPGIEISAAVWAHADRAYLSIGQDWRRWLEDDLLDFAVPMAYTLDPRIFRYQVEAFTSAGLGPRTWIGIGAWLFARRPGGALQQVSIAEEAGAAGIVLFSWDAIADAPALRDALAEQTREPADDS
;
A
#
# COMPACT_ATOMS: atom_id res chain seq x y z
N VAL A 1 0.31 15.87 9.48
CA VAL A 1 -0.86 16.15 10.37
C VAL A 1 -0.63 15.56 11.76
N LEU A 2 -0.23 14.29 11.90
CA LEU A 2 -0.02 13.67 13.22
C LEU A 2 1.19 14.28 13.97
N ASP A 3 2.21 14.75 13.27
CA ASP A 3 3.35 15.47 13.88
C ASP A 3 3.02 16.94 14.19
N ASP A 4 1.87 17.45 13.71
CA ASP A 4 1.44 18.84 13.89
C ASP A 4 -0.09 18.92 13.84
N THR A 5 -0.72 18.79 15.00
CA THR A 5 -2.19 18.78 15.14
C THR A 5 -2.85 20.13 14.77
N ALA A 6 -2.08 21.22 14.70
CA ALA A 6 -2.59 22.51 14.23
C ALA A 6 -3.04 22.46 12.75
N LYS A 7 -2.61 21.47 11.99
CA LYS A 7 -3.05 21.25 10.59
C LYS A 7 -4.39 20.53 10.46
N ILE A 8 -4.91 19.93 11.52
CA ILE A 8 -6.17 19.19 11.47
C ILE A 8 -7.34 20.03 10.97
N PRO A 9 -7.58 21.28 11.47
CA PRO A 9 -8.67 22.10 10.98
C PRO A 9 -8.63 22.35 9.46
N ALA A 10 -7.45 22.68 8.91
CA ALA A 10 -7.27 22.91 7.47
C ALA A 10 -7.53 21.64 6.65
N LEU A 11 -7.04 20.47 7.11
CA LEU A 11 -7.33 19.19 6.48
C LEU A 11 -8.84 18.91 6.41
N LEU A 12 -9.55 19.13 7.51
CA LEU A 12 -11.00 18.86 7.58
C LEU A 12 -11.82 19.87 6.75
N GLU A 13 -11.37 21.13 6.68
CA GLU A 13 -11.97 22.13 5.81
C GLU A 13 -11.82 21.76 4.33
N ASP A 14 -10.60 21.41 3.90
CA ASP A 14 -10.32 20.95 2.54
C ASP A 14 -11.11 19.67 2.21
N ALA A 15 -11.15 18.70 3.12
CA ALA A 15 -11.89 17.45 2.92
C ALA A 15 -13.39 17.71 2.71
N ARG A 16 -13.98 18.59 3.52
CA ARG A 16 -15.39 18.99 3.34
C ARG A 16 -15.62 19.73 2.03
N ALA A 17 -14.72 20.65 1.66
CA ALA A 17 -14.82 21.38 0.40
C ALA A 17 -14.76 20.46 -0.82
N LEU A 18 -14.00 19.36 -0.72
CA LEU A 18 -13.87 18.33 -1.75
C LEU A 18 -14.99 17.28 -1.71
N GLY A 19 -15.95 17.37 -0.80
CA GLY A 19 -17.00 16.36 -0.63
C GLY A 19 -16.46 14.99 -0.21
N ALA A 20 -15.29 14.93 0.44
CA ALA A 20 -14.72 13.68 0.92
C ALA A 20 -15.62 13.05 2.01
N THR A 21 -15.64 11.73 2.02
CA THR A 21 -16.33 10.91 3.03
C THR A 21 -15.36 10.20 3.95
N ASP A 22 -14.12 10.02 3.48
CA ASP A 22 -13.10 9.20 4.12
C ASP A 22 -11.73 9.88 4.10
N LEU A 23 -10.95 9.65 5.15
CA LEU A 23 -9.55 10.04 5.26
C LEU A 23 -8.66 8.80 5.41
N PHE A 24 -7.63 8.68 4.57
CA PHE A 24 -6.58 7.67 4.71
C PHE A 24 -5.36 8.32 5.36
N VAL A 25 -5.12 8.02 6.64
CA VAL A 25 -4.09 8.66 7.46
C VAL A 25 -2.92 7.72 7.68
N GLN A 26 -1.72 8.10 7.21
CA GLN A 26 -0.54 7.25 7.37
C GLN A 26 -0.09 7.23 8.83
N VAL A 27 -0.25 6.05 9.47
CA VAL A 27 0.08 5.83 10.88
C VAL A 27 1.21 4.80 11.09
N TYR A 28 1.61 4.08 10.03
CA TYR A 28 2.72 3.13 10.10
C TYR A 28 3.59 3.21 8.85
N ARG A 29 4.87 3.57 9.04
CA ARG A 29 5.83 3.72 7.95
C ARG A 29 7.24 3.40 8.42
N GLY A 30 7.93 2.54 7.68
CA GLY A 30 9.32 2.21 7.98
C GLY A 30 9.51 1.47 9.33
N GLY A 31 8.50 0.71 9.78
CA GLY A 31 8.51 0.07 11.09
C GLY A 31 8.27 1.03 12.25
N ARG A 32 8.00 2.31 11.96
CA ARG A 32 7.67 3.36 12.94
C ARG A 32 6.16 3.53 13.02
N ALA A 33 5.66 3.73 14.24
CA ALA A 33 4.25 3.90 14.55
C ALA A 33 3.96 5.35 14.99
N TRP A 34 2.94 5.96 14.41
CA TRP A 34 2.31 7.20 14.88
C TRP A 34 1.05 6.90 15.71
N PHE A 35 1.10 5.79 16.44
CA PHE A 35 0.09 5.35 17.40
C PHE A 35 0.81 4.68 18.58
N ASP A 36 0.12 4.57 19.72
CA ASP A 36 0.64 3.85 20.90
C ASP A 36 0.85 2.37 20.54
N SER A 37 2.10 1.96 20.38
CA SER A 37 2.47 0.60 19.99
C SER A 37 3.56 0.04 20.89
N SER A 38 3.36 -1.18 21.33
CA SER A 38 4.41 -1.98 22.02
C SER A 38 5.23 -2.81 21.04
N LEU A 39 4.75 -2.93 19.80
CA LEU A 39 5.31 -3.79 18.78
C LEU A 39 6.04 -3.00 17.66
N GLY A 40 5.62 -1.80 17.33
CA GLY A 40 6.30 -0.87 16.43
C GLY A 40 7.31 0.02 17.17
N ASP A 41 8.06 0.80 16.40
CA ASP A 41 8.84 1.92 16.95
C ASP A 41 7.89 3.11 17.20
N ALA A 42 7.43 3.29 18.44
CA ALA A 42 6.49 4.32 18.83
C ALA A 42 7.13 5.71 19.06
N ALA A 43 8.44 5.87 18.84
CA ALA A 43 9.11 7.16 19.05
C ALA A 43 8.49 8.34 18.27
N PRO A 44 7.91 8.17 17.04
CA PRO A 44 7.16 9.25 16.41
C PRO A 44 5.89 9.64 17.17
N TRP A 45 5.12 8.66 17.65
CA TRP A 45 3.92 8.90 18.45
C TRP A 45 4.27 9.61 19.78
N GLU A 46 5.28 9.15 20.50
CA GLU A 46 5.73 9.77 21.76
C GLU A 46 6.09 11.25 21.57
N ARG A 47 6.82 11.58 20.48
CA ARG A 47 7.15 12.96 20.16
C ARG A 47 5.90 13.79 19.79
N ALA A 48 4.98 13.19 19.05
CA ALA A 48 3.76 13.86 18.64
C ALA A 48 2.83 14.16 19.83
N VAL A 49 2.71 13.22 20.77
CA VAL A 49 1.98 13.39 22.04
C VAL A 49 2.62 14.50 22.89
N ALA A 50 3.95 14.50 23.03
CA ALA A 50 4.66 15.55 23.75
C ALA A 50 4.46 16.94 23.10
N GLY A 51 4.48 17.01 21.79
CA GLY A 51 4.19 18.23 21.00
C GLY A 51 2.74 18.72 21.13
N ALA A 52 1.80 17.81 21.34
CA ALA A 52 0.37 18.10 21.50
C ALA A 52 -0.05 18.30 22.97
N GLY A 53 0.90 18.52 23.88
CA GLY A 53 0.60 18.78 25.29
C GLY A 53 0.08 17.55 26.07
N GLY A 54 0.36 16.34 25.59
CA GLY A 54 -0.05 15.08 26.20
C GLY A 54 -1.29 14.45 25.57
N GLU A 55 -1.91 15.09 24.59
CA GLU A 55 -3.02 14.53 23.83
C GLU A 55 -2.50 13.57 22.75
N ASP A 56 -3.24 12.48 22.48
CA ASP A 56 -2.95 11.55 21.40
C ASP A 56 -3.41 12.14 20.04
N PRO A 57 -2.47 12.47 19.12
CA PRO A 57 -2.81 13.13 17.87
C PRO A 57 -3.73 12.31 16.95
N LEU A 58 -3.59 10.97 16.97
CA LEU A 58 -4.45 10.11 16.16
C LEU A 58 -5.89 10.11 16.69
N ARG A 59 -6.08 9.97 18.02
CA ARG A 59 -7.41 10.07 18.63
C ARG A 59 -8.05 11.44 18.40
N THR A 60 -7.26 12.51 18.55
CA THR A 60 -7.72 13.88 18.29
C THR A 60 -8.18 14.03 16.84
N LEU A 61 -7.42 13.49 15.88
CA LEU A 61 -7.79 13.53 14.46
C LEU A 61 -9.08 12.75 14.20
N VAL A 62 -9.16 11.49 14.69
CA VAL A 62 -10.34 10.64 14.48
C VAL A 62 -11.59 11.28 15.07
N GLY A 63 -11.53 11.77 16.32
CA GLY A 63 -12.67 12.42 16.96
C GLY A 63 -13.18 13.63 16.17
N ARG A 64 -12.27 14.53 15.75
CA ARG A 64 -12.64 15.70 14.95
C ARG A 64 -13.12 15.35 13.54
N ALA A 65 -12.57 14.29 12.92
CA ALA A 65 -13.04 13.81 11.63
C ALA A 65 -14.47 13.26 11.74
N HIS A 66 -14.77 12.47 12.78
CA HIS A 66 -16.13 11.97 13.04
C HIS A 66 -17.13 13.10 13.32
N GLU A 67 -16.76 14.12 14.10
CA GLU A 67 -17.56 15.34 14.28
C GLU A 67 -17.82 16.06 12.95
N ALA A 68 -16.91 15.91 11.99
CA ALA A 68 -17.03 16.46 10.65
C ALA A 68 -17.82 15.55 9.69
N GLY A 69 -18.25 14.36 10.11
CA GLY A 69 -18.94 13.35 9.29
C GLY A 69 -17.99 12.55 8.39
N LEU A 70 -16.69 12.52 8.68
CA LEU A 70 -15.67 11.83 7.91
C LEU A 70 -15.25 10.54 8.61
N ARG A 71 -15.06 9.46 7.86
CA ARG A 71 -14.47 8.21 8.35
C ARG A 71 -12.94 8.28 8.28
N VAL A 72 -12.25 7.52 9.13
CA VAL A 72 -10.78 7.51 9.18
C VAL A 72 -10.24 6.09 9.04
N HIS A 73 -9.44 5.87 7.98
CA HIS A 73 -8.72 4.64 7.74
C HIS A 73 -7.23 4.82 8.06
N ALA A 74 -6.69 3.96 8.91
CA ALA A 74 -5.27 3.93 9.21
C ALA A 74 -4.48 3.37 8.02
N TRP A 75 -3.64 4.18 7.38
CA TRP A 75 -2.80 3.76 6.26
C TRP A 75 -1.47 3.21 6.77
N LEU A 76 -1.14 1.99 6.32
CA LEU A 76 -0.06 1.15 6.82
C LEU A 76 0.87 0.71 5.68
N ASN A 77 2.14 1.11 5.72
CA ASN A 77 3.17 0.57 4.83
C ASN A 77 3.63 -0.79 5.37
N VAL A 78 3.12 -1.89 4.82
CA VAL A 78 3.25 -3.23 5.43
C VAL A 78 4.64 -3.82 5.25
N LEU A 79 5.10 -4.02 4.00
CA LEU A 79 6.36 -4.72 3.72
C LEU A 79 7.54 -3.78 3.40
N SER A 80 7.29 -2.48 3.27
CA SER A 80 8.35 -1.49 3.05
C SER A 80 8.75 -0.81 4.35
N LEU A 81 10.00 -0.96 4.74
CA LEU A 81 10.57 -0.27 5.90
C LEU A 81 11.25 1.05 5.54
N ALA A 82 11.02 1.59 4.33
CA ALA A 82 11.71 2.77 3.83
C ALA A 82 13.25 2.61 3.96
N ASP A 83 13.93 3.57 4.57
CA ASP A 83 15.37 3.51 4.84
C ASP A 83 15.75 2.90 6.20
N ASN A 84 14.76 2.46 7.00
CA ASN A 84 14.97 1.97 8.35
C ASN A 84 15.53 0.54 8.37
N ARG A 85 16.85 0.42 8.53
CA ARG A 85 17.55 -0.87 8.63
C ARG A 85 17.45 -1.51 10.01
N ASP A 86 17.07 -0.71 11.02
CA ASP A 86 16.97 -1.10 12.43
C ASP A 86 15.51 -1.14 12.92
N ALA A 87 14.55 -1.37 12.03
CA ALA A 87 13.16 -1.53 12.41
C ALA A 87 12.98 -2.65 13.46
N PRO A 88 12.04 -2.53 14.41
CA PRO A 88 11.81 -3.55 15.45
C PRO A 88 11.70 -4.96 14.88
N LEU A 89 10.96 -5.14 13.79
CA LEU A 89 10.81 -6.42 13.11
C LEU A 89 12.16 -7.00 12.63
N VAL A 90 13.06 -6.16 12.09
CA VAL A 90 14.39 -6.61 11.64
C VAL A 90 15.30 -6.96 12.83
N ARG A 91 15.20 -6.20 13.93
CA ARG A 91 15.95 -6.52 15.17
C ARG A 91 15.50 -7.84 15.78
N GLU A 92 14.20 -8.12 15.74
CA GLU A 92 13.60 -9.31 16.33
C GLU A 92 13.81 -10.56 15.47
N LEU A 93 13.52 -10.51 14.18
CA LEU A 93 13.57 -11.65 13.26
C LEU A 93 14.91 -11.78 12.51
N GLY A 94 15.78 -10.79 12.63
CA GLY A 94 17.09 -10.78 11.99
C GLY A 94 17.07 -10.44 10.49
N ARG A 95 18.27 -10.53 9.87
CA ARG A 95 18.45 -10.29 8.43
C ARG A 95 17.63 -11.21 7.55
N ASP A 96 17.31 -12.39 8.04
CA ASP A 96 16.58 -13.43 7.30
C ASP A 96 15.11 -13.04 7.02
N ALA A 97 14.59 -12.04 7.75
CA ALA A 97 13.30 -11.44 7.45
C ALA A 97 13.32 -10.45 6.26
N VAL A 98 14.53 -10.03 5.81
CA VAL A 98 14.69 -9.05 4.74
C VAL A 98 14.88 -9.76 3.40
N LEU A 99 14.25 -9.22 2.35
CA LEU A 99 14.32 -9.79 1.00
C LEU A 99 15.76 -9.97 0.51
N VAL A 100 15.97 -11.10 -0.13
CA VAL A 100 17.20 -11.50 -0.81
C VAL A 100 16.87 -11.72 -2.28
N ASP A 101 17.74 -11.28 -3.19
CA ASP A 101 17.56 -11.50 -4.61
C ASP A 101 17.97 -12.94 -5.04
N GLN A 102 17.67 -13.29 -6.29
CA GLN A 102 18.00 -14.60 -6.87
C GLN A 102 19.52 -14.89 -6.94
N GLN A 103 20.38 -13.88 -6.76
CA GLN A 103 21.85 -14.03 -6.71
C GLN A 103 22.37 -14.18 -5.27
N GLY A 104 21.46 -14.25 -4.28
CA GLY A 104 21.78 -14.41 -2.87
C GLY A 104 22.21 -13.11 -2.16
N ARG A 105 21.96 -11.94 -2.75
CA ARG A 105 22.29 -10.64 -2.15
C ARG A 105 21.10 -10.09 -1.38
N SER A 106 21.28 -9.74 -0.11
CA SER A 106 20.25 -9.05 0.66
C SER A 106 20.08 -7.60 0.21
N ILE A 107 18.87 -7.10 0.22
CA ILE A 107 18.59 -5.66 0.01
C ILE A 107 19.35 -4.79 1.01
N LEU A 108 19.64 -5.28 2.22
CA LEU A 108 20.46 -4.57 3.20
C LEU A 108 21.87 -4.27 2.69
N ASP A 109 22.39 -5.06 1.74
CA ASP A 109 23.71 -4.87 1.14
C ASP A 109 23.66 -4.04 -0.15
N TYR A 110 22.45 -3.68 -0.60
CA TYR A 110 22.29 -2.84 -1.79
C TYR A 110 22.77 -1.41 -1.55
N PRO A 111 23.58 -0.83 -2.46
CA PRO A 111 24.05 0.54 -2.34
C PRO A 111 22.86 1.51 -2.42
N LYS A 112 22.63 2.29 -1.34
CA LYS A 112 21.47 3.20 -1.24
C LYS A 112 20.12 2.49 -1.45
N LEU A 113 20.04 1.21 -1.07
CA LEU A 113 18.83 0.37 -1.22
C LEU A 113 18.35 0.21 -2.67
N ASP A 114 19.19 0.50 -3.65
CA ASP A 114 18.92 0.33 -5.08
C ASP A 114 19.80 -0.74 -5.70
N VAL A 115 19.38 -1.27 -6.84
CA VAL A 115 20.04 -2.40 -7.53
C VAL A 115 21.55 -2.20 -7.65
N PRO A 116 22.39 -3.20 -7.27
CA PRO A 116 23.85 -3.10 -7.36
C PRO A 116 24.36 -3.04 -8.80
N LYS A 117 25.60 -2.56 -8.97
CA LYS A 117 26.34 -2.75 -10.22
C LYS A 117 26.73 -4.25 -10.38
N PRO A 118 26.69 -4.86 -11.60
CA PRO A 118 26.41 -4.24 -12.89
C PRO A 118 24.92 -4.14 -13.26
N ASP A 119 24.02 -4.63 -12.44
CA ASP A 119 22.60 -4.79 -12.78
C ASP A 119 21.90 -3.44 -12.97
N ARG A 120 22.41 -2.37 -12.33
CA ARG A 120 21.86 -1.01 -12.43
C ARG A 120 21.75 -0.47 -13.86
N ARG A 121 22.53 -0.98 -14.77
CA ARG A 121 22.42 -0.60 -16.20
C ARG A 121 21.15 -1.14 -16.87
N TYR A 122 20.51 -2.16 -16.28
CA TYR A 122 19.30 -2.81 -16.80
C TYR A 122 18.07 -2.59 -15.93
N TYR A 123 18.24 -2.49 -14.62
CA TYR A 123 17.16 -2.48 -13.64
C TYR A 123 17.32 -1.36 -12.62
N ARG A 124 16.19 -0.92 -12.06
CA ARG A 124 16.12 -0.05 -10.89
C ARG A 124 15.04 -0.56 -9.96
N MET A 125 15.23 -0.33 -8.67
CA MET A 125 14.14 -0.47 -7.72
C MET A 125 13.10 0.63 -8.00
N GLY A 126 11.85 0.25 -8.17
CA GLY A 126 10.75 1.21 -8.30
C GLY A 126 10.60 2.07 -7.05
N THR A 127 10.88 1.46 -5.88
CA THR A 127 10.99 2.15 -4.59
C THR A 127 12.21 1.61 -3.87
N PRO A 128 13.34 2.35 -3.84
CA PRO A 128 14.50 2.01 -3.03
C PRO A 128 14.12 2.02 -1.54
N ALA A 129 14.13 0.86 -0.90
CA ALA A 129 13.75 0.68 0.49
C ALA A 129 14.30 -0.64 1.04
N VAL A 130 14.31 -0.79 2.35
CA VAL A 130 14.39 -2.09 3.01
C VAL A 130 13.02 -2.76 2.85
N TRP A 131 13.01 -3.96 2.30
CA TRP A 131 11.79 -4.72 2.05
C TRP A 131 11.81 -6.03 2.84
N ILE A 132 10.71 -6.31 3.50
CA ILE A 132 10.50 -7.53 4.28
C ILE A 132 10.00 -8.64 3.36
N ASP A 133 10.47 -9.85 3.59
CA ASP A 133 10.04 -11.04 2.87
C ASP A 133 8.74 -11.61 3.50
N PRO A 134 7.58 -11.55 2.82
CA PRO A 134 6.34 -12.08 3.37
C PRO A 134 6.37 -13.59 3.61
N ALA A 135 7.28 -14.29 2.94
CA ALA A 135 7.44 -15.74 3.08
C ALA A 135 8.42 -16.14 4.20
N ALA A 136 9.20 -15.20 4.74
CA ALA A 136 10.12 -15.50 5.84
C ALA A 136 9.35 -15.89 7.11
N PRO A 137 9.83 -16.91 7.86
CA PRO A 137 9.20 -17.34 9.10
C PRO A 137 9.05 -16.19 10.11
N GLY A 138 7.91 -16.11 10.78
CA GLY A 138 7.62 -15.10 11.80
C GLY A 138 7.11 -13.75 11.27
N VAL A 139 7.31 -13.41 10.00
CA VAL A 139 6.93 -12.09 9.44
C VAL A 139 5.42 -11.89 9.44
N ALA A 140 4.65 -12.83 8.88
CA ALA A 140 3.20 -12.68 8.79
C ALA A 140 2.52 -12.58 10.17
N PRO A 141 2.78 -13.46 11.16
CA PRO A 141 2.18 -13.34 12.48
C PRO A 141 2.60 -12.03 13.17
N ARG A 142 3.87 -11.63 13.07
CA ARG A 142 4.36 -10.43 13.74
C ARG A 142 3.73 -9.13 13.21
N LEU A 143 3.52 -9.03 11.90
CA LEU A 143 2.80 -7.89 11.30
C LEU A 143 1.31 -7.93 11.63
N ALA A 144 0.68 -9.11 11.62
CA ALA A 144 -0.71 -9.28 12.02
C ALA A 144 -0.94 -8.84 13.47
N GLU A 145 -0.06 -9.23 14.41
CA GLU A 145 -0.10 -8.79 15.80
C GLU A 145 0.03 -7.27 15.93
N THR A 146 0.95 -6.64 15.16
CA THR A 146 1.15 -5.19 15.18
C THR A 146 -0.12 -4.43 14.76
N PHE A 147 -0.81 -4.91 13.74
CA PHE A 147 -2.00 -4.23 13.23
C PHE A 147 -3.27 -4.61 14.00
N ALA A 148 -3.31 -5.78 14.61
CA ALA A 148 -4.33 -6.12 15.60
C ALA A 148 -4.20 -5.25 16.87
N GLU A 149 -2.97 -4.97 17.32
CA GLU A 149 -2.72 -4.00 18.41
C GLU A 149 -3.28 -2.62 18.08
N LEU A 150 -3.04 -2.11 16.87
CA LEU A 150 -3.61 -0.83 16.42
C LEU A 150 -5.14 -0.86 16.47
N ALA A 151 -5.77 -1.88 15.89
CA ALA A 151 -7.22 -2.02 15.86
C ALA A 151 -7.83 -2.12 17.28
N ALA A 152 -7.16 -2.82 18.20
CA ALA A 152 -7.61 -2.94 19.59
C ALA A 152 -7.47 -1.64 20.38
N ARG A 153 -6.36 -0.92 20.19
CA ARG A 153 -6.07 0.32 20.92
C ARG A 153 -6.84 1.53 20.41
N TYR A 154 -7.24 1.51 19.14
CA TYR A 154 -7.98 2.60 18.47
C TYR A 154 -9.28 2.07 17.86
N PRO A 155 -10.24 1.63 18.70
CA PRO A 155 -11.50 1.04 18.24
C PRO A 155 -12.40 2.03 17.50
N GLU A 156 -12.09 3.32 17.58
CA GLU A 156 -12.74 4.40 16.84
C GLU A 156 -12.32 4.49 15.36
N LEU A 157 -11.24 3.83 14.94
CA LEU A 157 -10.86 3.78 13.52
C LEU A 157 -11.93 3.04 12.70
N ASP A 158 -12.25 3.55 11.52
CA ASP A 158 -13.21 2.93 10.60
C ASP A 158 -12.59 1.81 9.79
N GLY A 159 -11.30 1.92 9.46
CA GLY A 159 -10.61 0.91 8.66
C GLY A 159 -9.10 0.88 8.79
N LEU A 160 -8.50 -0.19 8.22
CA LEU A 160 -7.08 -0.32 7.94
C LEU A 160 -6.86 -0.35 6.43
N HIS A 161 -5.93 0.46 5.95
CA HIS A 161 -5.55 0.52 4.54
C HIS A 161 -4.13 0.00 4.35
N LEU A 162 -3.99 -1.15 3.68
CA LEU A 162 -2.72 -1.85 3.49
C LEU A 162 -2.02 -1.35 2.24
N ASP A 163 -0.92 -0.64 2.40
CA ASP A 163 -0.04 -0.26 1.30
C ASP A 163 1.27 -1.04 1.37
N TYR A 164 2.00 -1.10 0.25
CA TYR A 164 3.22 -1.90 0.12
C TYR A 164 3.03 -3.37 0.50
N ILE A 165 1.81 -3.90 0.39
CA ILE A 165 1.48 -5.32 0.61
C ILE A 165 1.81 -6.14 -0.64
N ARG A 166 3.11 -6.21 -0.97
CA ARG A 166 3.63 -6.76 -2.22
C ARG A 166 5.13 -6.91 -2.20
N TYR A 167 5.66 -7.67 -3.15
CA TYR A 167 7.09 -7.61 -3.47
C TYR A 167 7.48 -6.25 -4.10
N PRO A 168 8.75 -5.83 -4.00
CA PRO A 168 9.20 -4.62 -4.66
C PRO A 168 9.11 -4.75 -6.18
N GLY A 169 8.68 -3.69 -6.85
CA GLY A 169 8.79 -3.60 -8.30
C GLY A 169 10.23 -3.35 -8.71
N VAL A 170 10.82 -4.27 -9.46
CA VAL A 170 12.10 -4.07 -10.13
C VAL A 170 11.82 -3.68 -11.57
N LEU A 171 12.10 -2.43 -11.92
CA LEU A 171 11.73 -1.86 -13.21
C LEU A 171 12.86 -2.02 -14.22
N PRO A 172 12.63 -2.67 -15.38
CA PRO A 172 13.55 -2.65 -16.48
C PRO A 172 13.53 -1.25 -17.13
N PHE A 173 14.70 -0.65 -17.35
CA PHE A 173 14.75 0.68 -17.96
C PHE A 173 15.55 0.72 -19.28
N ALA A 174 16.37 -0.28 -19.55
CA ALA A 174 17.09 -0.39 -20.81
C ALA A 174 16.27 -1.15 -21.86
N PRO A 175 16.33 -0.78 -23.14
CA PRO A 175 15.73 -1.55 -24.22
C PRO A 175 16.20 -3.01 -24.17
N GLY A 176 15.25 -3.95 -24.32
CA GLY A 176 15.54 -5.39 -24.26
C GLY A 176 15.65 -6.00 -22.88
N SER A 177 15.87 -5.23 -21.81
CA SER A 177 15.97 -5.76 -20.45
C SER A 177 14.70 -6.48 -19.99
N ARG A 178 13.53 -6.09 -20.49
CA ARG A 178 12.24 -6.74 -20.23
C ARG A 178 12.11 -8.15 -20.79
N PHE A 179 12.99 -8.56 -21.69
CA PHE A 179 13.04 -9.90 -22.28
C PHE A 179 14.16 -10.76 -21.65
N GLY A 180 15.02 -10.16 -20.84
CA GLY A 180 16.05 -10.87 -20.09
C GLY A 180 15.51 -11.52 -18.82
N VAL A 181 16.35 -12.30 -18.16
CA VAL A 181 16.07 -12.82 -16.83
C VAL A 181 15.96 -11.62 -15.89
N GLY A 182 14.77 -11.38 -15.35
CA GLY A 182 14.51 -10.30 -14.42
C GLY A 182 15.32 -10.47 -13.13
N LEU A 183 15.51 -9.38 -12.39
CA LEU A 183 16.00 -9.46 -11.04
C LEU A 183 14.82 -9.82 -10.13
N ASP A 184 14.82 -11.04 -9.60
CA ASP A 184 13.75 -11.57 -8.76
C ASP A 184 14.14 -11.54 -7.28
N MET A 185 13.12 -11.37 -6.41
CA MET A 185 13.28 -11.21 -4.96
C MET A 185 12.60 -12.34 -4.21
N GLY A 186 12.93 -12.53 -2.92
CA GLY A 186 12.35 -13.55 -2.06
C GLY A 186 13.17 -14.85 -2.02
N HIS A 187 14.44 -14.82 -2.38
CA HIS A 187 15.33 -15.99 -2.43
C HIS A 187 16.16 -16.19 -1.14
N GLY A 188 15.71 -15.66 0.00
CA GLY A 188 16.34 -15.90 1.30
C GLY A 188 16.41 -17.38 1.64
N ALA A 189 17.44 -17.81 2.37
CA ALA A 189 17.62 -19.22 2.73
C ALA A 189 16.41 -19.79 3.52
N PRO A 190 15.85 -19.11 4.51
CA PRO A 190 14.65 -19.61 5.20
C PRO A 190 13.41 -19.71 4.29
N THR A 191 13.24 -18.78 3.37
CA THR A 191 12.14 -18.76 2.41
C THR A 191 12.23 -19.92 1.43
N ARG A 192 13.44 -20.18 0.90
CA ARG A 192 13.69 -21.34 0.01
C ARG A 192 13.49 -22.67 0.73
N GLU A 193 13.91 -22.76 1.98
CA GLU A 193 13.73 -23.96 2.80
C GLU A 193 12.23 -24.18 3.12
N ARG A 194 11.48 -23.13 3.46
CA ARG A 194 10.03 -23.20 3.65
C ARG A 194 9.30 -23.67 2.39
N PHE A 195 9.69 -23.15 1.22
CA PHE A 195 9.15 -23.61 -0.05
C PHE A 195 9.40 -25.13 -0.25
N ARG A 196 10.62 -25.59 0.03
CA ARG A 196 10.98 -27.01 -0.08
C ARG A 196 10.14 -27.88 0.87
N GLN A 197 9.94 -27.44 2.10
CA GLN A 197 9.14 -28.16 3.10
C GLN A 197 7.66 -28.23 2.70
N GLU A 198 7.09 -27.13 2.21
CA GLU A 198 5.67 -27.06 1.85
C GLU A 198 5.34 -27.73 0.51
N THR A 199 6.29 -27.79 -0.44
CA THR A 199 6.01 -28.25 -1.81
C THR A 199 6.78 -29.50 -2.24
N GLY A 200 7.84 -29.86 -1.52
CA GLY A 200 8.79 -30.89 -1.93
C GLY A 200 9.73 -30.48 -3.08
N LEU A 201 9.62 -29.23 -3.55
CA LEU A 201 10.41 -28.72 -4.68
C LEU A 201 11.57 -27.84 -4.19
N VAL A 202 12.63 -27.77 -5.00
CA VAL A 202 13.71 -26.81 -4.77
C VAL A 202 13.36 -25.48 -5.44
N ALA A 203 13.58 -24.35 -4.75
CA ALA A 203 13.38 -23.03 -5.32
C ALA A 203 14.24 -22.84 -6.58
N PRO A 204 13.70 -22.22 -7.66
CA PRO A 204 14.42 -22.13 -8.93
C PRO A 204 15.72 -21.33 -8.81
N SER A 205 16.75 -21.81 -9.50
CA SER A 205 18.01 -21.10 -9.72
C SER A 205 18.22 -21.02 -11.23
N PRO A 206 18.71 -19.93 -11.81
CA PRO A 206 19.01 -19.92 -13.24
C PRO A 206 20.05 -21.01 -13.59
N PRO A 207 19.84 -21.81 -14.65
CA PRO A 207 18.81 -21.81 -15.70
C PRO A 207 17.69 -22.85 -15.49
N ASP A 208 16.90 -22.75 -14.44
CA ASP A 208 15.93 -23.75 -14.07
C ASP A 208 14.69 -23.88 -14.98
N ARG A 209 13.97 -25.00 -14.80
CA ARG A 209 12.82 -25.38 -15.61
C ARG A 209 11.62 -24.46 -15.35
N LEU A 210 10.95 -24.04 -16.39
CA LEU A 210 9.74 -23.17 -16.35
C LEU A 210 8.65 -23.66 -15.38
N GLY A 211 8.46 -24.99 -15.26
CA GLY A 211 7.47 -25.55 -14.34
C GLY A 211 7.76 -25.26 -12.87
N HIS A 212 9.01 -25.28 -12.46
CA HIS A 212 9.40 -24.93 -11.09
C HIS A 212 9.26 -23.43 -10.85
N ALA A 213 9.60 -22.59 -11.84
CA ALA A 213 9.45 -21.14 -11.73
C ALA A 213 7.99 -20.76 -11.54
N ASN A 214 7.05 -21.35 -12.29
CA ASN A 214 5.62 -21.09 -12.13
C ASN A 214 5.10 -21.50 -10.73
N ARG A 215 5.57 -22.63 -10.20
CA ARG A 215 5.20 -23.09 -8.84
C ARG A 215 5.77 -22.17 -7.77
N TRP A 216 7.00 -21.69 -7.97
CA TRP A 216 7.64 -20.72 -7.09
C TRP A 216 6.89 -19.40 -7.06
N ASP A 217 6.52 -18.86 -8.22
CA ASP A 217 5.78 -17.60 -8.32
C ASP A 217 4.38 -17.71 -7.72
N ALA A 218 3.68 -18.80 -7.96
CA ALA A 218 2.38 -19.09 -7.33
C ALA A 218 2.50 -19.16 -5.81
N TRP A 219 3.49 -19.90 -5.30
CA TRP A 219 3.72 -20.04 -3.87
C TRP A 219 4.07 -18.69 -3.21
N ARG A 220 4.95 -17.88 -3.80
CA ARG A 220 5.28 -16.55 -3.27
C ARG A 220 4.06 -15.63 -3.22
N ARG A 221 3.22 -15.67 -4.24
CA ARG A 221 1.95 -14.92 -4.27
C ARG A 221 1.00 -15.39 -3.19
N ASP A 222 0.92 -16.70 -2.96
CA ASP A 222 0.13 -17.24 -1.85
C ASP A 222 0.65 -16.76 -0.48
N LYS A 223 1.97 -16.55 -0.30
CA LYS A 223 2.51 -15.99 0.95
C LYS A 223 2.12 -14.52 1.18
N VAL A 224 1.97 -13.72 0.13
CA VAL A 224 1.39 -12.38 0.26
C VAL A 224 -0.09 -12.48 0.64
N THR A 225 -0.84 -13.39 0.04
CA THR A 225 -2.26 -13.63 0.39
C THR A 225 -2.42 -14.14 1.82
N GLU A 226 -1.56 -15.04 2.29
CA GLU A 226 -1.53 -15.50 3.69
C GLU A 226 -1.28 -14.33 4.66
N LEU A 227 -0.39 -13.41 4.31
CA LEU A 227 -0.14 -12.21 5.12
C LEU A 227 -1.37 -11.30 5.15
N VAL A 228 -2.01 -11.03 4.01
CA VAL A 228 -3.27 -10.25 3.97
C VAL A 228 -4.33 -10.90 4.84
N ARG A 229 -4.51 -12.23 4.75
CA ARG A 229 -5.44 -12.99 5.58
C ARG A 229 -5.12 -12.83 7.07
N ALA A 230 -3.87 -13.04 7.46
CA ALA A 230 -3.45 -12.93 8.86
C ALA A 230 -3.71 -11.53 9.45
N ILE A 231 -3.45 -10.47 8.67
CA ILE A 231 -3.72 -9.09 9.08
C ILE A 231 -5.24 -8.86 9.20
N SER A 232 -6.01 -9.26 8.20
CA SER A 232 -7.47 -9.09 8.17
C SER A 232 -8.15 -9.82 9.32
N ASP A 233 -7.82 -11.11 9.52
CA ASP A 233 -8.38 -11.93 10.58
C ASP A 233 -8.00 -11.37 11.96
N GLY A 234 -6.73 -11.00 12.16
CA GLY A 234 -6.23 -10.42 13.40
C GLY A 234 -6.91 -9.08 13.74
N ALA A 235 -7.02 -8.19 12.77
CA ALA A 235 -7.66 -6.89 12.96
C ALA A 235 -9.17 -7.03 13.25
N ARG A 236 -9.89 -7.89 12.49
CA ARG A 236 -11.32 -8.15 12.71
C ARG A 236 -11.61 -8.88 14.01
N ALA A 237 -10.69 -9.74 14.46
CA ALA A 237 -10.80 -10.36 15.79
C ALA A 237 -10.62 -9.34 16.93
N ALA A 238 -9.70 -8.39 16.75
CA ALA A 238 -9.43 -7.34 17.73
C ALA A 238 -10.55 -6.27 17.74
N ARG A 239 -11.07 -5.92 16.56
CA ARG A 239 -12.15 -4.95 16.40
C ARG A 239 -13.14 -5.44 15.34
N PRO A 240 -14.26 -6.07 15.73
CA PRO A 240 -15.29 -6.51 14.80
C PRO A 240 -15.88 -5.34 14.01
N GLY A 241 -16.05 -5.54 12.70
CA GLY A 241 -16.59 -4.53 11.80
C GLY A 241 -15.60 -3.47 11.30
N ILE A 242 -14.29 -3.62 11.59
CA ILE A 242 -13.27 -2.77 10.96
C ILE A 242 -13.16 -3.10 9.47
N GLU A 243 -13.16 -2.08 8.62
CA GLU A 243 -12.97 -2.25 7.18
C GLU A 243 -11.49 -2.47 6.83
N ILE A 244 -11.22 -3.38 5.91
CA ILE A 244 -9.87 -3.66 5.42
C ILE A 244 -9.80 -3.34 3.93
N SER A 245 -8.87 -2.49 3.55
CA SER A 245 -8.63 -2.15 2.14
C SER A 245 -7.14 -2.22 1.79
N ALA A 246 -6.83 -2.22 0.51
CA ALA A 246 -5.44 -2.23 0.08
C ALA A 246 -5.18 -1.36 -1.15
N ALA A 247 -4.04 -0.65 -1.14
CA ALA A 247 -3.45 -0.05 -2.33
C ALA A 247 -2.85 -1.14 -3.22
N VAL A 248 -3.30 -1.20 -4.47
CA VAL A 248 -2.85 -2.21 -5.44
C VAL A 248 -2.36 -1.55 -6.73
N TRP A 249 -1.48 -2.23 -7.47
CA TRP A 249 -1.03 -1.72 -8.74
C TRP A 249 -2.17 -1.71 -9.77
N ALA A 250 -2.28 -0.62 -10.51
CA ALA A 250 -3.31 -0.41 -11.51
C ALA A 250 -3.17 -1.29 -12.77
N HIS A 251 -2.02 -1.91 -13.00
CA HIS A 251 -1.83 -2.93 -14.02
C HIS A 251 -2.08 -4.30 -13.40
N ALA A 252 -3.30 -4.81 -13.50
CA ALA A 252 -3.78 -6.01 -12.82
C ALA A 252 -2.91 -7.26 -13.10
N ASP A 253 -2.47 -7.44 -14.36
CA ASP A 253 -1.59 -8.52 -14.79
C ASP A 253 -0.20 -8.43 -14.11
N ARG A 254 0.37 -7.24 -14.04
CA ARG A 254 1.66 -7.01 -13.37
C ARG A 254 1.55 -7.12 -11.87
N ALA A 255 0.46 -6.66 -11.29
CA ALA A 255 0.17 -6.84 -9.87
C ALA A 255 0.23 -8.32 -9.49
N TYR A 256 -0.43 -9.17 -10.27
CA TYR A 256 -0.48 -10.60 -10.07
C TYR A 256 0.85 -11.30 -10.39
N LEU A 257 1.43 -11.07 -11.58
CA LEU A 257 2.58 -11.82 -12.09
C LEU A 257 3.93 -11.36 -11.50
N SER A 258 4.07 -10.05 -11.18
CA SER A 258 5.39 -9.50 -10.86
C SER A 258 5.60 -9.19 -9.38
N ILE A 259 4.54 -8.81 -8.65
CA ILE A 259 4.67 -8.32 -7.28
C ILE A 259 3.78 -9.06 -6.27
N GLY A 260 3.07 -10.09 -6.72
CA GLY A 260 2.34 -10.98 -5.84
C GLY A 260 1.03 -10.44 -5.26
N GLN A 261 0.45 -9.41 -5.89
CA GLN A 261 -0.86 -8.87 -5.47
C GLN A 261 -1.99 -9.60 -6.19
N ASP A 262 -2.56 -10.62 -5.55
CA ASP A 262 -3.75 -11.33 -6.00
C ASP A 262 -5.03 -10.66 -5.44
N TRP A 263 -5.19 -9.37 -5.73
CA TRP A 263 -6.22 -8.52 -5.18
C TRP A 263 -7.65 -8.99 -5.50
N ARG A 264 -7.86 -9.68 -6.63
CA ARG A 264 -9.17 -10.27 -6.97
C ARG A 264 -9.55 -11.35 -5.99
N ARG A 265 -8.64 -12.28 -5.73
CA ARG A 265 -8.83 -13.33 -4.73
C ARG A 265 -9.02 -12.73 -3.33
N TRP A 266 -8.32 -11.64 -3.00
CA TRP A 266 -8.50 -10.98 -1.69
C TRP A 266 -9.91 -10.40 -1.53
N LEU A 267 -10.53 -9.91 -2.61
CA LEU A 267 -11.94 -9.50 -2.61
C LEU A 267 -12.88 -10.72 -2.60
N GLU A 268 -12.62 -11.73 -3.42
CA GLU A 268 -13.45 -12.96 -3.52
C GLU A 268 -13.48 -13.76 -2.20
N ASP A 269 -12.35 -13.81 -1.48
CA ASP A 269 -12.20 -14.48 -0.19
C ASP A 269 -12.61 -13.56 1.00
N ASP A 270 -13.18 -12.36 0.76
CA ASP A 270 -13.54 -11.35 1.76
C ASP A 270 -12.40 -10.92 2.70
N LEU A 271 -11.15 -11.03 2.24
CA LEU A 271 -9.98 -10.54 2.96
C LEU A 271 -9.90 -9.01 2.95
N LEU A 272 -10.40 -8.39 1.88
CA LEU A 272 -10.56 -6.95 1.75
C LEU A 272 -12.04 -6.61 1.56
N ASP A 273 -12.46 -5.47 2.10
CA ASP A 273 -13.76 -4.88 1.82
C ASP A 273 -13.74 -4.16 0.47
N PHE A 274 -12.64 -3.47 0.16
CA PHE A 274 -12.42 -2.85 -1.16
C PHE A 274 -10.94 -2.74 -1.53
N ALA A 275 -10.65 -2.64 -2.85
CA ALA A 275 -9.32 -2.42 -3.40
C ALA A 275 -9.18 -1.00 -3.94
N VAL A 276 -7.97 -0.42 -3.81
CA VAL A 276 -7.64 0.92 -4.33
C VAL A 276 -6.52 0.81 -5.36
N PRO A 277 -6.84 0.61 -6.67
CA PRO A 277 -5.83 0.62 -7.72
C PRO A 277 -5.23 2.02 -7.89
N MET A 278 -3.90 2.10 -7.82
CA MET A 278 -3.12 3.33 -7.97
C MET A 278 -2.99 3.71 -9.46
N ALA A 279 -4.05 4.28 -10.05
CA ALA A 279 -4.11 4.62 -11.47
C ALA A 279 -3.39 5.94 -11.80
N TYR A 280 -2.12 6.02 -11.44
CA TYR A 280 -1.29 7.24 -11.53
C TYR A 280 -0.73 7.43 -12.93
N THR A 281 -1.53 7.98 -13.84
CA THR A 281 -1.15 8.26 -15.24
C THR A 281 -1.73 9.60 -15.71
N LEU A 282 -1.05 10.26 -16.65
CA LEU A 282 -1.55 11.47 -17.32
C LEU A 282 -2.37 11.14 -18.58
N ASP A 283 -2.28 9.92 -19.11
CA ASP A 283 -3.00 9.53 -20.32
C ASP A 283 -4.40 8.99 -19.95
N PRO A 284 -5.49 9.68 -20.34
CA PRO A 284 -6.85 9.28 -20.00
C PRO A 284 -7.27 7.93 -20.61
N ARG A 285 -6.66 7.51 -21.72
CA ARG A 285 -6.94 6.19 -22.35
C ARG A 285 -6.32 5.07 -21.50
N ILE A 286 -5.10 5.26 -20.99
CA ILE A 286 -4.47 4.32 -20.08
C ILE A 286 -5.24 4.28 -18.75
N PHE A 287 -5.67 5.44 -18.24
CA PHE A 287 -6.49 5.54 -17.04
C PHE A 287 -7.79 4.76 -17.19
N ARG A 288 -8.57 4.99 -18.25
CA ARG A 288 -9.81 4.26 -18.57
C ARG A 288 -9.58 2.76 -18.63
N TYR A 289 -8.56 2.31 -19.34
CA TYR A 289 -8.21 0.89 -19.44
C TYR A 289 -7.91 0.28 -18.06
N GLN A 290 -7.18 0.99 -17.20
CA GLN A 290 -6.89 0.54 -15.85
C GLN A 290 -8.16 0.46 -15.00
N VAL A 291 -8.99 1.49 -15.02
CA VAL A 291 -10.26 1.52 -14.27
C VAL A 291 -11.17 0.37 -14.68
N GLU A 292 -11.41 0.21 -15.97
CA GLU A 292 -12.26 -0.88 -16.52
C GLU A 292 -11.75 -2.27 -16.12
N ALA A 293 -10.44 -2.48 -16.04
CA ALA A 293 -9.85 -3.74 -15.59
C ALA A 293 -10.21 -4.08 -14.11
N PHE A 294 -10.48 -3.07 -13.29
CA PHE A 294 -10.84 -3.24 -11.89
C PHE A 294 -12.35 -3.22 -11.64
N THR A 295 -13.12 -2.47 -12.42
CA THR A 295 -14.58 -2.38 -12.26
C THR A 295 -15.33 -3.47 -13.00
N SER A 296 -14.67 -4.15 -13.97
CA SER A 296 -15.26 -5.27 -14.71
C SER A 296 -15.62 -6.45 -13.80
N ALA A 297 -16.45 -7.36 -14.34
CA ALA A 297 -16.88 -8.59 -13.65
C ALA A 297 -17.57 -8.37 -12.29
N GLY A 298 -18.27 -7.23 -12.12
CA GLY A 298 -19.04 -6.92 -10.92
C GLY A 298 -18.20 -6.43 -9.73
N LEU A 299 -16.93 -6.10 -9.93
CA LEU A 299 -16.04 -5.62 -8.86
C LEU A 299 -16.13 -4.11 -8.61
N GLY A 300 -16.83 -3.35 -9.48
CA GLY A 300 -17.02 -1.90 -9.31
C GLY A 300 -17.44 -1.47 -7.90
N PRO A 301 -18.46 -2.11 -7.26
CA PRO A 301 -18.90 -1.78 -5.92
C PRO A 301 -17.84 -1.98 -4.81
N ARG A 302 -16.75 -2.69 -5.11
CA ARG A 302 -15.63 -2.94 -4.18
C ARG A 302 -14.32 -2.36 -4.69
N THR A 303 -14.38 -1.34 -5.56
CA THR A 303 -13.20 -0.70 -6.15
C THR A 303 -13.29 0.81 -5.98
N TRP A 304 -12.26 1.39 -5.37
CA TRP A 304 -12.08 2.84 -5.24
C TRP A 304 -10.84 3.25 -6.02
N ILE A 305 -10.97 4.14 -6.99
CA ILE A 305 -9.89 4.46 -7.92
C ILE A 305 -8.95 5.51 -7.33
N GLY A 306 -7.67 5.14 -7.18
CA GLY A 306 -6.62 6.05 -6.74
C GLY A 306 -6.15 6.96 -7.88
N ILE A 307 -6.31 8.27 -7.71
CA ILE A 307 -5.83 9.32 -8.63
C ILE A 307 -4.65 10.04 -8.01
N GLY A 308 -3.55 10.16 -8.75
CA GLY A 308 -2.36 10.92 -8.34
C GLY A 308 -2.55 12.42 -8.52
N ALA A 309 -3.06 13.11 -7.51
CA ALA A 309 -3.37 14.56 -7.57
C ALA A 309 -2.16 15.40 -7.98
N TRP A 310 -0.96 15.06 -7.53
CA TRP A 310 0.29 15.78 -7.89
C TRP A 310 0.55 15.85 -9.39
N LEU A 311 0.03 14.90 -10.17
CA LEU A 311 0.17 14.90 -11.64
C LEU A 311 -0.57 16.06 -12.28
N PHE A 312 -1.59 16.60 -11.61
CA PHE A 312 -2.53 17.57 -12.14
C PHE A 312 -2.43 18.96 -11.51
N ALA A 313 -1.46 19.20 -10.64
CA ALA A 313 -1.27 20.50 -9.96
C ALA A 313 -1.25 21.72 -10.94
N ARG A 314 -0.74 21.51 -12.17
CA ARG A 314 -0.70 22.54 -13.22
C ARG A 314 -1.78 22.38 -14.30
N ARG A 315 -2.61 21.34 -14.25
CA ARG A 315 -3.63 21.00 -15.25
C ARG A 315 -4.84 20.38 -14.57
N PRO A 316 -5.60 21.11 -13.76
CA PRO A 316 -6.72 20.58 -12.98
C PRO A 316 -7.75 19.79 -13.80
N GLY A 317 -8.08 20.26 -15.02
CA GLY A 317 -9.03 19.59 -15.90
C GLY A 317 -8.71 18.11 -16.20
N GLY A 318 -7.43 17.71 -16.11
CA GLY A 318 -7.06 16.30 -16.25
C GLY A 318 -7.50 15.44 -15.06
N ALA A 319 -7.50 16.00 -13.84
CA ALA A 319 -8.02 15.31 -12.67
C ALA A 319 -9.55 15.17 -12.76
N LEU A 320 -10.25 16.24 -13.14
CA LEU A 320 -11.71 16.22 -13.33
C LEU A 320 -12.12 15.15 -14.35
N GLN A 321 -11.43 15.08 -15.50
CA GLN A 321 -11.64 14.04 -16.50
C GLN A 321 -11.45 12.63 -15.93
N GLN A 322 -10.45 12.42 -15.07
CA GLN A 322 -10.22 11.11 -14.44
C GLN A 322 -11.31 10.77 -13.43
N VAL A 323 -11.81 11.75 -12.69
CA VAL A 323 -12.99 11.58 -11.82
C VAL A 323 -14.17 11.07 -12.63
N SER A 324 -14.57 11.79 -13.69
CA SER A 324 -15.69 11.39 -14.56
C SER A 324 -15.49 9.99 -15.18
N ILE A 325 -14.28 9.64 -15.63
CA ILE A 325 -13.99 8.30 -16.17
C ILE A 325 -14.21 7.21 -15.11
N ALA A 326 -13.82 7.44 -13.85
CA ALA A 326 -13.97 6.46 -12.78
C ALA A 326 -15.47 6.26 -12.43
N GLU A 327 -16.24 7.33 -12.39
CA GLU A 327 -17.69 7.32 -12.16
C GLU A 327 -18.44 6.60 -13.29
N GLU A 328 -18.18 6.97 -14.56
CA GLU A 328 -18.73 6.30 -15.73
C GLU A 328 -18.47 4.79 -15.77
N ALA A 329 -17.31 4.36 -15.27
CA ALA A 329 -16.93 2.96 -15.21
C ALA A 329 -17.53 2.21 -13.99
N GLY A 330 -18.30 2.88 -13.13
CA GLY A 330 -19.00 2.28 -12.00
C GLY A 330 -18.08 1.96 -10.80
N ALA A 331 -17.02 2.74 -10.60
CA ALA A 331 -16.23 2.67 -9.37
C ALA A 331 -17.05 3.14 -8.17
N ALA A 332 -16.91 2.47 -7.02
CA ALA A 332 -17.64 2.82 -5.80
C ALA A 332 -17.10 4.08 -5.11
N GLY A 333 -15.87 4.48 -5.43
CA GLY A 333 -15.26 5.66 -4.84
C GLY A 333 -13.97 6.09 -5.56
N ILE A 334 -13.48 7.24 -5.16
CA ILE A 334 -12.24 7.84 -5.68
C ILE A 334 -11.36 8.22 -4.50
N VAL A 335 -10.08 7.89 -4.58
CA VAL A 335 -9.08 8.26 -3.58
C VAL A 335 -8.08 9.23 -4.21
N LEU A 336 -8.04 10.46 -3.72
CA LEU A 336 -7.09 11.48 -4.16
C LEU A 336 -5.78 11.37 -3.36
N PHE A 337 -4.69 11.06 -4.01
CA PHE A 337 -3.37 10.97 -3.40
C PHE A 337 -2.51 12.14 -3.88
N SER A 338 -2.17 13.08 -3.02
CA SER A 338 -2.41 13.20 -1.60
C SER A 338 -2.95 14.58 -1.23
N TRP A 339 -3.43 14.75 0.01
CA TRP A 339 -3.86 16.05 0.50
C TRP A 339 -2.77 17.11 0.40
N ASP A 340 -1.51 16.80 0.76
CA ASP A 340 -0.39 17.75 0.63
C ASP A 340 -0.29 18.31 -0.80
N ALA A 341 -0.43 17.44 -1.81
CA ALA A 341 -0.37 17.86 -3.21
C ALA A 341 -1.56 18.74 -3.64
N ILE A 342 -2.71 18.58 -3.01
CA ILE A 342 -3.92 19.38 -3.26
C ILE A 342 -3.80 20.73 -2.52
N ALA A 343 -3.35 20.70 -1.27
CA ALA A 343 -3.14 21.91 -0.46
C ALA A 343 -2.11 22.87 -1.09
N ASP A 344 -1.05 22.29 -1.69
CA ASP A 344 -0.01 23.03 -2.42
C ASP A 344 -0.45 23.51 -3.82
N ALA A 345 -1.66 23.14 -4.29
CA ALA A 345 -2.18 23.46 -5.61
C ALA A 345 -3.63 24.02 -5.55
N PRO A 346 -3.80 25.30 -5.14
CA PRO A 346 -5.13 25.89 -4.96
C PRO A 346 -6.06 25.77 -6.18
N ALA A 347 -5.54 25.96 -7.38
CA ALA A 347 -6.33 25.84 -8.61
C ALA A 347 -6.88 24.41 -8.83
N LEU A 348 -6.13 23.38 -8.41
CA LEU A 348 -6.60 21.99 -8.46
C LEU A 348 -7.66 21.75 -7.38
N ARG A 349 -7.41 22.23 -6.16
CA ARG A 349 -8.37 22.10 -5.05
C ARG A 349 -9.71 22.74 -5.41
N ASP A 350 -9.68 24.00 -5.90
CA ASP A 350 -10.90 24.77 -6.22
C ASP A 350 -11.67 24.08 -7.37
N ALA A 351 -10.99 23.60 -8.41
CA ALA A 351 -11.63 22.87 -9.51
C ALA A 351 -12.30 21.56 -9.05
N LEU A 352 -11.64 20.78 -8.20
CA LEU A 352 -12.23 19.56 -7.63
C LEU A 352 -13.43 19.87 -6.73
N ALA A 353 -13.34 20.94 -5.92
CA ALA A 353 -14.44 21.37 -5.05
C ALA A 353 -15.67 21.91 -5.83
N GLU A 354 -15.44 22.50 -7.00
CA GLU A 354 -16.54 22.93 -7.89
C GLU A 354 -17.29 21.74 -8.47
N GLN A 355 -16.56 20.72 -8.95
CA GLN A 355 -17.17 19.52 -9.51
C GLN A 355 -18.07 18.77 -8.51
N THR A 356 -17.70 18.74 -7.23
CA THR A 356 -18.52 18.07 -6.20
C THR A 356 -19.78 18.87 -5.80
N ARG A 357 -19.89 20.14 -6.16
CA ARG A 357 -21.05 21.01 -5.89
C ARG A 357 -22.07 21.02 -7.02
N GLU A 358 -21.68 20.70 -8.24
CA GLU A 358 -22.62 20.58 -9.35
C GLU A 358 -23.44 19.30 -9.16
N PRO A 359 -24.80 19.37 -9.07
CA PRO A 359 -25.63 18.16 -9.06
C PRO A 359 -25.38 17.42 -10.38
N ALA A 360 -25.23 16.09 -10.29
CA ALA A 360 -25.20 15.25 -11.46
C ALA A 360 -26.42 15.61 -12.33
N ASP A 361 -26.15 16.11 -13.55
CA ASP A 361 -27.21 16.50 -14.47
C ASP A 361 -27.98 15.20 -14.82
N ASP A 362 -29.23 15.10 -14.32
CA ASP A 362 -30.14 14.00 -14.63
C ASP A 362 -30.53 14.09 -16.10
N SER A 363 -29.69 13.52 -16.98
CA SER A 363 -29.96 13.40 -18.42
C SER A 363 -30.14 11.94 -18.86
#